data_92ff6d4875de46405a060b320526934b
#
_entry.id   92ff6d4875de46405a060b320526934b
#
_cell.length_a   1.000
_cell.length_b   1.000
_cell.length_c   1.000
_cell.angle_alpha   90.00
_cell.angle_beta   90.00
_cell.angle_gamma   90.00
#
_symmetry.space_group_name_H-M   'P 1'
#
loop_
_entity.id
_entity.type
_entity.pdbx_description
1 polymer ?
#
loop_
_entity_poly.entity_id
_entity_poly.type
_entity_poly.pdbx_seq_one_letter_code
_entity_poly.pdbx_strand_id
1 'polypeptide(L)'
;MAKEKVTFYLPTRKGSERVINKNIKPFAGIEGGLVENKVKQLLETMFIDEIIFSSNDETCMAVAEKYKDSRLKIIERPTELCLSTTNLQELICYVPTVTDAEHILWGHVTTPLCGADQYDAGIKLYFENLDKGYDSLVGVTELKNFLLNKDGKLINNAIDIPWPRTQDLEALYPINHTMFLAKREVYTEQKNRIGKKPLLHIMDELHSFDIDWPDDFIIAEIMYKNLYGNK
;
A
#
# COMPACT_ATOMS: atom_id res chain seq x y z
N MET A 1 -22.40 -19.16 -0.43
CA MET A 1 -22.14 -18.01 0.46
C MET A 1 -22.12 -16.77 -0.41
N ALA A 2 -22.68 -15.65 0.02
CA ALA A 2 -22.55 -14.40 -0.71
C ALA A 2 -21.04 -14.08 -0.81
N LYS A 3 -20.60 -13.55 -1.94
CA LYS A 3 -19.21 -13.10 -2.12
C LYS A 3 -18.98 -11.93 -1.16
N GLU A 4 -18.05 -12.09 -0.21
CA GLU A 4 -17.65 -11.00 0.69
C GLU A 4 -16.96 -9.90 -0.12
N LYS A 5 -17.34 -8.64 0.12
CA LYS A 5 -16.87 -7.51 -0.66
C LYS A 5 -15.52 -7.00 -0.17
N VAL A 6 -14.67 -6.65 -1.12
CA VAL A 6 -13.38 -6.00 -0.88
C VAL A 6 -13.43 -4.56 -1.39
N THR A 7 -13.23 -3.60 -0.49
CA THR A 7 -13.01 -2.20 -0.85
C THR A 7 -11.53 -1.87 -0.82
N PHE A 8 -11.04 -1.25 -1.87
CA PHE A 8 -9.71 -0.63 -1.87
C PHE A 8 -9.83 0.83 -1.40
N TYR A 9 -9.16 1.14 -0.31
CA TYR A 9 -9.04 2.51 0.20
C TYR A 9 -7.71 3.12 -0.28
N LEU A 10 -7.80 4.15 -1.13
CA LEU A 10 -6.68 4.86 -1.73
C LEU A 10 -6.63 6.30 -1.22
N PRO A 11 -5.87 6.59 -0.15
CA PRO A 11 -5.72 7.95 0.35
C PRO A 11 -4.65 8.74 -0.41
N THR A 12 -4.96 9.98 -0.74
CA THR A 12 -3.99 11.01 -1.10
C THR A 12 -4.22 12.27 -0.28
N ARG A 13 -3.26 13.16 -0.23
CA ARG A 13 -3.42 14.47 0.40
C ARG A 13 -2.66 15.54 -0.36
N LYS A 14 -3.13 16.78 -0.23
CA LYS A 14 -2.44 17.98 -0.71
C LYS A 14 -1.15 18.20 0.09
N GLY A 15 -0.11 18.70 -0.55
CA GLY A 15 1.12 19.11 0.14
C GLY A 15 2.11 17.97 0.36
N SER A 16 2.57 17.32 -0.71
CA SER A 16 3.73 16.44 -0.65
C SER A 16 4.99 17.26 -0.35
N GLU A 17 5.63 17.01 0.79
CA GLU A 17 6.74 17.83 1.31
C GLU A 17 8.09 17.46 0.69
N ARG A 18 8.41 16.16 0.60
CA ARG A 18 9.70 15.64 0.11
C ARG A 18 9.83 15.68 -1.41
N VAL A 19 8.75 15.38 -2.13
CA VAL A 19 8.65 15.49 -3.58
C VAL A 19 7.48 16.39 -3.92
N ILE A 20 7.75 17.58 -4.46
CA ILE A 20 6.70 18.57 -4.77
C ILE A 20 5.71 17.98 -5.77
N ASN A 21 4.40 18.09 -5.45
CA ASN A 21 3.31 17.55 -6.25
C ASN A 21 3.43 16.06 -6.61
N LYS A 22 4.09 15.27 -5.77
CA LYS A 22 4.43 13.86 -6.01
C LYS A 22 3.31 13.06 -6.68
N ASN A 23 2.08 13.23 -6.20
CA ASN A 23 0.93 12.42 -6.60
C ASN A 23 0.49 12.66 -8.05
N ILE A 24 0.65 13.90 -8.55
CA ILE A 24 0.20 14.35 -9.88
C ILE A 24 1.34 14.77 -10.82
N LYS A 25 2.58 14.79 -10.34
CA LYS A 25 3.75 15.03 -11.18
C LYS A 25 3.78 13.96 -12.27
N PRO A 26 3.92 14.34 -13.57
CA PRO A 26 4.03 13.34 -14.65
C PRO A 26 5.02 12.24 -14.31
N PHE A 27 4.61 10.99 -14.47
CA PHE A 27 5.37 9.80 -14.09
C PHE A 27 5.49 8.86 -15.27
N ALA A 28 6.69 8.63 -15.76
CA ALA A 28 7.00 7.68 -16.85
C ALA A 28 6.15 7.88 -18.13
N GLY A 29 5.75 9.13 -18.42
CA GLY A 29 4.88 9.47 -19.56
C GLY A 29 3.37 9.48 -19.24
N ILE A 30 3.00 9.20 -17.99
CA ILE A 30 1.61 9.29 -17.51
C ILE A 30 1.38 10.70 -16.97
N GLU A 31 0.55 11.50 -17.64
CA GLU A 31 0.34 12.92 -17.36
C GLU A 31 -0.29 13.19 -15.99
N GLY A 32 -1.22 12.36 -15.52
CA GLY A 32 -1.84 12.45 -14.20
C GLY A 32 -1.00 11.80 -13.09
N GLY A 33 0.25 11.43 -13.39
CA GLY A 33 1.24 10.96 -12.42
C GLY A 33 0.87 9.67 -11.71
N LEU A 34 1.28 9.57 -10.44
CA LEU A 34 1.07 8.36 -9.63
C LEU A 34 -0.42 8.09 -9.36
N VAL A 35 -1.25 9.12 -9.25
CA VAL A 35 -2.71 8.97 -9.09
C VAL A 35 -3.31 8.27 -10.31
N GLU A 36 -3.02 8.78 -11.50
CA GLU A 36 -3.52 8.18 -12.72
C GLU A 36 -3.05 6.74 -12.89
N ASN A 37 -1.77 6.49 -12.66
CA ASN A 37 -1.20 5.15 -12.72
C ASN A 37 -1.93 4.19 -11.78
N LYS A 38 -2.09 4.58 -10.50
CA LYS A 38 -2.72 3.71 -9.50
C LYS A 38 -4.20 3.47 -9.80
N VAL A 39 -4.95 4.48 -10.23
CA VAL A 39 -6.36 4.32 -10.62
C VAL A 39 -6.48 3.32 -11.76
N LYS A 40 -5.67 3.43 -12.82
CA LYS A 40 -5.64 2.46 -13.92
C LYS A 40 -5.38 1.03 -13.43
N GLN A 41 -4.34 0.85 -12.60
CA GLN A 41 -4.00 -0.46 -12.02
C GLN A 41 -5.16 -1.06 -11.22
N LEU A 42 -5.85 -0.26 -10.41
CA LEU A 42 -6.97 -0.73 -9.60
C LEU A 42 -8.21 -1.08 -10.43
N LEU A 43 -8.44 -0.38 -11.54
CA LEU A 43 -9.54 -0.68 -12.46
C LEU A 43 -9.33 -1.99 -13.23
N GLU A 44 -8.10 -2.48 -13.33
CA GLU A 44 -7.75 -3.75 -13.96
C GLU A 44 -7.88 -4.95 -12.98
N THR A 45 -8.06 -4.72 -11.67
CA THR A 45 -8.19 -5.79 -10.68
C THR A 45 -9.51 -6.57 -10.81
N MET A 46 -9.45 -7.87 -10.54
CA MET A 46 -10.59 -8.78 -10.62
C MET A 46 -11.33 -8.95 -9.28
N PHE A 47 -10.65 -8.74 -8.15
CA PHE A 47 -11.19 -9.05 -6.83
C PHE A 47 -11.56 -7.83 -5.99
N ILE A 48 -11.37 -6.61 -6.51
CA ILE A 48 -11.80 -5.36 -5.87
C ILE A 48 -13.19 -5.00 -6.35
N ASP A 49 -14.15 -4.93 -5.41
CA ASP A 49 -15.56 -4.62 -5.71
C ASP A 49 -15.84 -3.10 -5.64
N GLU A 50 -15.05 -2.35 -4.87
CA GLU A 50 -15.17 -0.91 -4.67
C GLU A 50 -13.79 -0.27 -4.51
N ILE A 51 -13.60 0.91 -5.09
CA ILE A 51 -12.38 1.71 -4.94
C ILE A 51 -12.80 3.06 -4.36
N ILE A 52 -12.33 3.38 -3.16
CA ILE A 52 -12.55 4.68 -2.53
C ILE A 52 -11.28 5.51 -2.67
N PHE A 53 -11.31 6.46 -3.60
CA PHE A 53 -10.29 7.49 -3.72
C PHE A 53 -10.61 8.63 -2.74
N SER A 54 -9.81 8.78 -1.69
CA SER A 54 -10.05 9.72 -0.59
C SER A 54 -8.98 10.80 -0.55
N SER A 55 -9.37 12.07 -0.79
CA SER A 55 -8.42 13.18 -0.90
C SER A 55 -9.03 14.51 -0.44
N ASN A 56 -8.17 15.48 -0.11
CA ASN A 56 -8.48 16.91 -0.01
C ASN A 56 -7.77 17.72 -1.12
N ASP A 57 -7.20 17.04 -2.11
CA ASP A 57 -6.49 17.65 -3.22
C ASP A 57 -7.38 17.62 -4.46
N GLU A 58 -7.93 18.75 -4.82
CA GLU A 58 -8.82 18.94 -5.97
C GLU A 58 -8.18 18.47 -7.28
N THR A 59 -6.85 18.65 -7.44
CA THR A 59 -6.14 18.24 -8.64
C THR A 59 -6.03 16.70 -8.71
N CYS A 60 -5.75 16.04 -7.57
CA CYS A 60 -5.76 14.59 -7.49
C CYS A 60 -7.16 14.02 -7.78
N MET A 61 -8.22 14.63 -7.23
CA MET A 61 -9.61 14.22 -7.48
C MET A 61 -9.98 14.39 -8.95
N ALA A 62 -9.65 15.54 -9.57
CA ALA A 62 -9.89 15.80 -10.97
C ALA A 62 -9.19 14.78 -11.92
N VAL A 63 -8.02 14.27 -11.55
CA VAL A 63 -7.35 13.17 -12.28
C VAL A 63 -8.16 11.89 -12.17
N ALA A 64 -8.59 11.51 -10.98
CA ALA A 64 -9.39 10.30 -10.78
C ALA A 64 -10.78 10.38 -11.45
N GLU A 65 -11.43 11.54 -11.47
CA GLU A 65 -12.75 11.78 -12.09
C GLU A 65 -12.79 11.54 -13.60
N LYS A 66 -11.65 11.50 -14.27
CA LYS A 66 -11.58 11.16 -15.70
C LYS A 66 -12.00 9.72 -15.96
N TYR A 67 -11.90 8.85 -14.97
CA TYR A 67 -12.22 7.43 -15.05
C TYR A 67 -13.66 7.16 -14.64
N LYS A 68 -14.48 6.72 -15.59
CA LYS A 68 -15.90 6.44 -15.38
C LYS A 68 -16.14 4.95 -15.16
N ASP A 69 -15.80 4.47 -13.96
CA ASP A 69 -16.05 3.09 -13.54
C ASP A 69 -16.99 3.11 -12.33
N SER A 70 -18.00 2.24 -12.31
CA SER A 70 -19.00 2.17 -11.23
C SER A 70 -18.41 1.77 -9.88
N ARG A 71 -17.25 1.13 -9.87
CA ARG A 71 -16.52 0.75 -8.65
C ARG A 71 -15.78 1.93 -8.02
N LEU A 72 -15.45 2.99 -8.83
CA LEU A 72 -14.65 4.11 -8.36
C LEU A 72 -15.54 5.17 -7.71
N LYS A 73 -15.35 5.38 -6.43
CA LYS A 73 -15.96 6.46 -5.65
C LYS A 73 -14.89 7.45 -5.21
N ILE A 74 -15.10 8.71 -5.52
CA ILE A 74 -14.22 9.80 -5.14
C ILE A 74 -14.88 10.54 -3.99
N ILE A 75 -14.17 10.66 -2.88
CA ILE A 75 -14.67 11.32 -1.67
C ILE A 75 -13.71 12.44 -1.24
N GLU A 76 -14.26 13.58 -0.91
CA GLU A 76 -13.52 14.65 -0.25
C GLU A 76 -13.31 14.26 1.22
N ARG A 77 -12.03 14.14 1.61
CA ARG A 77 -11.67 13.82 2.98
C ARG A 77 -11.65 15.08 3.83
N PRO A 78 -12.21 15.02 5.06
CA PRO A 78 -12.14 16.13 6.01
C PRO A 78 -10.71 16.67 6.16
N THR A 79 -10.57 18.01 6.15
CA THR A 79 -9.25 18.67 6.14
C THR A 79 -8.41 18.30 7.36
N GLU A 80 -9.01 18.12 8.52
CA GLU A 80 -8.36 17.68 9.75
C GLU A 80 -7.71 16.31 9.64
N LEU A 81 -8.21 15.44 8.73
CA LEU A 81 -7.63 14.12 8.44
C LEU A 81 -6.57 14.16 7.32
N CYS A 82 -6.20 15.35 6.85
CA CYS A 82 -5.26 15.56 5.77
C CYS A 82 -4.00 16.33 6.19
N LEU A 83 -3.92 16.81 7.42
CA LEU A 83 -2.78 17.59 7.91
C LEU A 83 -1.54 16.68 8.06
N SER A 84 -0.34 17.26 7.96
CA SER A 84 0.92 16.55 8.25
C SER A 84 1.03 16.12 9.72
N THR A 85 0.28 16.78 10.59
CA THR A 85 0.18 16.49 12.03
C THR A 85 -0.92 15.50 12.40
N THR A 86 -1.78 15.14 11.44
CA THR A 86 -2.87 14.17 11.70
C THR A 86 -2.31 12.83 12.15
N ASN A 87 -2.81 12.33 13.26
CA ASN A 87 -2.45 11.01 13.73
C ASN A 87 -3.03 9.95 12.76
N LEU A 88 -2.18 9.03 12.32
CA LEU A 88 -2.61 7.92 11.45
C LEU A 88 -3.77 7.13 12.04
N GLN A 89 -3.85 7.05 13.38
CA GLN A 89 -4.95 6.39 14.09
C GLN A 89 -6.32 7.00 13.78
N GLU A 90 -6.40 8.33 13.65
CA GLU A 90 -7.65 9.02 13.31
C GLU A 90 -8.10 8.66 11.90
N LEU A 91 -7.15 8.61 10.96
CA LEU A 91 -7.43 8.19 9.58
C LEU A 91 -7.85 6.70 9.51
N ILE A 92 -7.23 5.82 10.31
CA ILE A 92 -7.63 4.41 10.40
C ILE A 92 -9.08 4.29 10.89
N CYS A 93 -9.46 5.06 11.91
CA CYS A 93 -10.84 5.05 12.43
C CYS A 93 -11.86 5.65 11.43
N TYR A 94 -11.43 6.54 10.55
CA TYR A 94 -12.29 7.12 9.52
C TYR A 94 -12.64 6.13 8.40
N VAL A 95 -11.70 5.27 7.99
CA VAL A 95 -11.89 4.39 6.83
C VAL A 95 -13.18 3.56 6.88
N PRO A 96 -13.55 2.87 7.98
CA PRO A 96 -14.79 2.10 8.03
C PRO A 96 -16.07 2.95 8.01
N THR A 97 -15.97 4.28 8.09
CA THR A 97 -17.15 5.17 7.99
C THR A 97 -17.52 5.49 6.54
N VAL A 98 -16.63 5.20 5.58
CA VAL A 98 -16.81 5.53 4.16
C VAL A 98 -17.07 4.31 3.29
N THR A 99 -17.07 3.10 3.85
CA THR A 99 -17.42 1.86 3.16
C THR A 99 -18.16 0.91 4.08
N ASP A 100 -19.03 0.08 3.51
CA ASP A 100 -19.75 -1.00 4.20
C ASP A 100 -19.18 -2.39 3.88
N ALA A 101 -18.07 -2.46 3.11
CA ALA A 101 -17.46 -3.73 2.74
C ALA A 101 -16.94 -4.48 3.98
N GLU A 102 -17.00 -5.81 3.91
CA GLU A 102 -16.52 -6.71 4.97
C GLU A 102 -15.00 -6.70 5.06
N HIS A 103 -14.31 -6.43 3.94
CA HIS A 103 -12.86 -6.41 3.87
C HIS A 103 -12.37 -5.09 3.28
N ILE A 104 -11.34 -4.53 3.90
CA ILE A 104 -10.73 -3.26 3.50
C ILE A 104 -9.27 -3.51 3.15
N LEU A 105 -8.90 -3.22 1.90
CA LEU A 105 -7.55 -3.19 1.43
C LEU A 105 -7.09 -1.73 1.33
N TRP A 106 -6.11 -1.36 2.10
CA TRP A 106 -5.49 -0.03 2.06
C TRP A 106 -4.17 -0.10 1.31
N GLY A 107 -4.02 0.72 0.29
CA GLY A 107 -2.77 0.89 -0.45
C GLY A 107 -2.43 2.35 -0.68
N HIS A 108 -1.33 2.59 -1.38
CA HIS A 108 -0.80 3.93 -1.62
C HIS A 108 -0.47 4.15 -3.10
N VAL A 109 -0.57 5.39 -3.57
CA VAL A 109 -0.15 5.78 -4.93
C VAL A 109 1.36 5.69 -5.10
N THR A 110 2.11 5.75 -4.00
CA THR A 110 3.57 5.81 -3.98
C THR A 110 4.26 4.48 -4.28
N THR A 111 3.51 3.39 -4.43
CA THR A 111 4.00 2.08 -4.87
C THR A 111 3.61 1.81 -6.33
N PRO A 112 4.20 2.54 -7.32
CA PRO A 112 3.70 2.59 -8.69
C PRO A 112 3.84 1.28 -9.47
N LEU A 113 4.70 0.37 -9.01
CA LEU A 113 4.97 -0.92 -9.66
C LEU A 113 4.11 -2.06 -9.10
N CYS A 114 3.38 -1.83 -7.98
CA CYS A 114 2.39 -2.75 -7.46
C CYS A 114 1.09 -2.57 -8.24
N GLY A 115 0.82 -3.47 -9.17
CA GLY A 115 -0.32 -3.42 -10.09
C GLY A 115 -1.43 -4.42 -9.75
N ALA A 116 -2.33 -4.64 -10.72
CA ALA A 116 -3.51 -5.50 -10.57
C ALA A 116 -3.14 -6.92 -10.15
N ASP A 117 -2.15 -7.53 -10.81
CA ASP A 117 -1.72 -8.90 -10.53
C ASP A 117 -1.26 -9.09 -9.07
N GLN A 118 -0.52 -8.11 -8.52
CA GLN A 118 -0.03 -8.16 -7.14
C GLN A 118 -1.19 -8.02 -6.14
N TYR A 119 -2.14 -7.12 -6.40
CA TYR A 119 -3.32 -6.96 -5.55
C TYR A 119 -4.21 -8.20 -5.59
N ASP A 120 -4.49 -8.73 -6.77
CA ASP A 120 -5.31 -9.93 -6.93
C ASP A 120 -4.66 -11.16 -6.29
N ALA A 121 -3.34 -11.32 -6.41
CA ALA A 121 -2.59 -12.37 -5.72
C ALA A 121 -2.66 -12.22 -4.19
N GLY A 122 -2.49 -11.01 -3.67
CA GLY A 122 -2.60 -10.74 -2.23
C GLY A 122 -4.00 -11.00 -1.68
N ILE A 123 -5.06 -10.56 -2.40
CA ILE A 123 -6.45 -10.81 -2.02
C ILE A 123 -6.75 -12.32 -1.98
N LYS A 124 -6.34 -13.05 -3.01
CA LYS A 124 -6.51 -14.50 -3.07
C LYS A 124 -5.80 -15.19 -1.90
N LEU A 125 -4.54 -14.85 -1.67
CA LEU A 125 -3.74 -15.39 -0.57
C LEU A 125 -4.40 -15.12 0.80
N TYR A 126 -4.96 -13.93 0.99
CA TYR A 126 -5.65 -13.56 2.21
C TYR A 126 -6.87 -14.46 2.46
N PHE A 127 -7.77 -14.61 1.49
CA PHE A 127 -8.96 -15.45 1.64
C PHE A 127 -8.63 -16.93 1.85
N GLU A 128 -7.62 -17.46 1.19
CA GLU A 128 -7.15 -18.85 1.37
C GLU A 128 -6.59 -19.15 2.78
N ASN A 129 -6.33 -18.10 3.57
CA ASN A 129 -5.71 -18.22 4.89
C ASN A 129 -6.60 -17.76 6.06
N LEU A 130 -7.79 -17.21 5.79
CA LEU A 130 -8.72 -16.83 6.86
C LEU A 130 -9.10 -18.01 7.74
N ASP A 131 -9.40 -19.17 7.14
CA ASP A 131 -9.77 -20.41 7.87
C ASP A 131 -8.60 -20.99 8.69
N LYS A 132 -7.37 -20.55 8.42
CA LYS A 132 -6.16 -20.90 9.20
C LYS A 132 -5.93 -19.97 10.39
N GLY A 133 -6.90 -19.06 10.63
CA GLY A 133 -6.94 -18.15 11.75
C GLY A 133 -6.10 -16.88 11.57
N TYR A 134 -5.65 -16.56 10.35
CA TYR A 134 -5.12 -15.23 10.04
C TYR A 134 -6.29 -14.25 9.96
N ASP A 135 -6.08 -13.01 10.42
CA ASP A 135 -7.12 -11.96 10.49
C ASP A 135 -6.83 -10.75 9.60
N SER A 136 -5.64 -10.71 9.05
CA SER A 136 -5.18 -9.65 8.15
C SER A 136 -4.03 -10.13 7.28
N LEU A 137 -3.70 -9.35 6.23
CA LEU A 137 -2.53 -9.54 5.39
C LEU A 137 -1.79 -8.21 5.27
N VAL A 138 -0.47 -8.24 5.36
CA VAL A 138 0.38 -7.07 5.19
C VAL A 138 1.50 -7.34 4.18
N GLY A 139 1.67 -6.42 3.23
CA GLY A 139 2.77 -6.44 2.26
C GLY A 139 4.11 -6.14 2.94
N VAL A 140 5.05 -7.04 2.76
CA VAL A 140 6.41 -6.93 3.34
C VAL A 140 7.45 -7.33 2.30
N THR A 141 8.69 -6.90 2.51
CA THR A 141 9.88 -7.46 1.85
C THR A 141 10.65 -8.33 2.82
N GLU A 142 11.40 -9.31 2.34
CA GLU A 142 12.32 -10.06 3.19
C GLU A 142 13.66 -9.35 3.26
N LEU A 143 14.06 -8.92 4.44
CA LEU A 143 15.37 -8.30 4.67
C LEU A 143 16.27 -9.28 5.42
N LYS A 144 17.25 -9.81 4.73
CA LYS A 144 18.24 -10.72 5.26
C LYS A 144 19.65 -10.13 5.07
N ASN A 145 19.97 -9.16 5.93
CA ASN A 145 21.21 -8.41 5.91
C ASN A 145 21.70 -8.15 7.34
N PHE A 146 22.96 -7.74 7.50
CA PHE A 146 23.51 -7.34 8.79
C PHE A 146 22.87 -6.04 9.26
N LEU A 147 22.15 -6.08 10.38
CA LEU A 147 21.47 -4.92 10.94
C LEU A 147 22.00 -4.61 12.32
N LEU A 148 22.47 -3.39 12.51
CA LEU A 148 22.95 -2.89 13.80
C LEU A 148 21.90 -2.00 14.44
N ASN A 149 21.74 -2.11 15.76
CA ASN A 149 21.05 -1.08 16.52
C ASN A 149 21.96 0.16 16.70
N LYS A 150 21.43 1.22 17.34
CA LYS A 150 22.19 2.45 17.61
C LYS A 150 23.47 2.25 18.46
N ASP A 151 23.55 1.16 19.20
CA ASP A 151 24.69 0.84 20.07
C ASP A 151 25.72 -0.05 19.35
N GLY A 152 25.55 -0.29 18.04
CA GLY A 152 26.44 -1.10 17.22
C GLY A 152 26.30 -2.60 17.41
N LYS A 153 25.22 -3.07 18.03
CA LYS A 153 24.96 -4.50 18.21
C LYS A 153 24.14 -5.05 17.04
N LEU A 154 24.54 -6.21 16.53
CA LEU A 154 23.80 -6.97 15.54
C LEU A 154 22.48 -7.46 16.14
N ILE A 155 21.34 -7.11 15.51
CA ILE A 155 19.99 -7.35 16.08
C ILE A 155 19.30 -8.59 15.53
N ASN A 156 19.75 -9.11 14.39
CA ASN A 156 19.15 -10.26 13.71
C ASN A 156 20.12 -11.46 13.62
N ASN A 157 20.98 -11.61 14.62
CA ASN A 157 21.87 -12.73 14.76
C ASN A 157 21.33 -13.69 15.84
N ALA A 158 20.74 -14.81 15.41
CA ALA A 158 20.19 -15.83 16.31
C ALA A 158 21.22 -16.87 16.78
N ILE A 159 22.43 -16.84 16.24
CA ILE A 159 23.52 -17.76 16.57
C ILE A 159 24.65 -17.02 17.28
N ASP A 160 25.32 -17.71 18.21
CA ASP A 160 26.42 -17.13 19.01
C ASP A 160 27.75 -17.14 18.22
N ILE A 161 27.73 -16.55 17.02
CA ILE A 161 28.90 -16.34 16.15
C ILE A 161 28.95 -14.85 15.81
N PRO A 162 30.07 -14.12 16.10
CA PRO A 162 30.13 -12.67 15.87
C PRO A 162 29.87 -12.25 14.42
N TRP A 163 30.30 -13.05 13.45
CA TRP A 163 30.11 -12.80 12.00
C TRP A 163 29.57 -14.06 11.32
N PRO A 164 28.23 -14.32 11.39
CA PRO A 164 27.61 -15.42 10.67
C PRO A 164 27.61 -15.15 9.15
N ARG A 165 27.27 -16.16 8.35
CA ARG A 165 27.00 -15.93 6.93
C ARG A 165 25.64 -15.23 6.81
N THR A 166 25.44 -14.44 5.75
CA THR A 166 24.18 -13.72 5.53
C THR A 166 22.95 -14.66 5.53
N GLN A 167 23.09 -15.88 4.96
CA GLN A 167 22.03 -16.88 4.95
C GLN A 167 21.65 -17.43 6.33
N ASP A 168 22.51 -17.29 7.32
CA ASP A 168 22.30 -17.78 8.69
C ASP A 168 21.68 -16.69 9.59
N LEU A 169 21.55 -15.45 9.07
CA LEU A 169 20.88 -14.36 9.79
C LEU A 169 19.37 -14.61 9.86
N GLU A 170 18.74 -14.16 10.95
CA GLU A 170 17.29 -14.09 11.04
C GLU A 170 16.73 -13.06 10.05
N ALA A 171 15.74 -13.47 9.26
CA ALA A 171 15.06 -12.56 8.34
C ALA A 171 14.16 -11.59 9.10
N LEU A 172 14.22 -10.31 8.77
CA LEU A 172 13.26 -9.30 9.20
C LEU A 172 12.36 -8.91 8.02
N TYR A 173 11.18 -8.41 8.33
CA TYR A 173 10.15 -8.15 7.33
C TYR A 173 9.68 -6.69 7.38
N PRO A 174 10.41 -5.76 6.76
CA PRO A 174 9.96 -4.38 6.61
C PRO A 174 8.63 -4.31 5.87
N ILE A 175 7.71 -3.48 6.39
CA ILE A 175 6.44 -3.19 5.72
C ILE A 175 6.75 -2.33 4.49
N ASN A 176 6.27 -2.76 3.32
CA ASN A 176 6.55 -2.12 2.04
C ASN A 176 5.44 -1.18 1.54
N HIS A 177 4.43 -0.93 2.36
CA HIS A 177 3.31 -0.02 2.10
C HIS A 177 2.44 -0.34 0.87
N THR A 178 2.63 -1.47 0.19
CA THR A 178 1.83 -1.85 -0.98
C THR A 178 0.39 -2.17 -0.61
N MET A 179 0.19 -2.96 0.45
CA MET A 179 -1.13 -3.40 0.86
C MET A 179 -1.24 -3.73 2.35
N PHE A 180 -2.39 -3.34 2.91
CA PHE A 180 -2.86 -3.74 4.23
C PHE A 180 -4.30 -4.21 4.04
N LEU A 181 -4.53 -5.50 4.09
CA LEU A 181 -5.86 -6.09 3.89
C LEU A 181 -6.33 -6.73 5.20
N ALA A 182 -7.49 -6.30 5.67
CA ALA A 182 -8.06 -6.83 6.91
C ALA A 182 -9.59 -6.81 6.87
N LYS A 183 -10.21 -7.62 7.74
CA LYS A 183 -11.64 -7.49 8.03
C LYS A 183 -11.94 -6.10 8.57
N ARG A 184 -13.12 -5.57 8.24
CA ARG A 184 -13.61 -4.30 8.77
C ARG A 184 -13.58 -4.23 10.31
N GLU A 185 -13.80 -5.37 10.99
CA GLU A 185 -13.73 -5.48 12.44
C GLU A 185 -12.37 -5.08 13.02
N VAL A 186 -11.27 -5.31 12.29
CA VAL A 186 -9.93 -4.88 12.70
C VAL A 186 -9.87 -3.35 12.79
N TYR A 187 -10.51 -2.66 11.85
CA TYR A 187 -10.59 -1.18 11.87
C TYR A 187 -11.51 -0.67 12.97
N THR A 188 -12.69 -1.28 13.15
CA THR A 188 -13.70 -0.77 14.09
C THR A 188 -13.42 -1.13 15.53
N GLU A 189 -12.96 -2.35 15.82
CA GLU A 189 -12.77 -2.86 17.18
C GLU A 189 -11.33 -2.69 17.67
N GLN A 190 -10.35 -3.04 16.81
CA GLN A 190 -8.94 -2.94 17.18
C GLN A 190 -8.36 -1.55 16.86
N LYS A 191 -9.09 -0.72 16.10
CA LYS A 191 -8.68 0.59 15.62
C LYS A 191 -7.30 0.52 14.94
N ASN A 192 -7.11 -0.50 14.11
CA ASN A 192 -5.86 -0.79 13.43
C ASN A 192 -6.16 -1.25 11.99
N ARG A 193 -5.16 -1.27 11.13
CA ARG A 193 -5.21 -1.83 9.77
C ARG A 193 -4.43 -3.13 9.64
N ILE A 194 -3.78 -3.56 10.72
CA ILE A 194 -3.10 -4.86 10.87
C ILE A 194 -3.73 -5.53 12.09
N GLY A 195 -4.20 -6.76 11.91
CA GLY A 195 -4.83 -7.52 12.97
C GLY A 195 -3.84 -8.14 13.96
N LYS A 196 -4.33 -9.02 14.81
CA LYS A 196 -3.51 -9.69 15.85
C LYS A 196 -2.65 -10.81 15.30
N LYS A 197 -3.08 -11.43 14.18
CA LYS A 197 -2.37 -12.52 13.51
C LYS A 197 -2.25 -12.23 12.00
N PRO A 198 -1.39 -11.28 11.62
CA PRO A 198 -1.23 -10.91 10.22
C PRO A 198 -0.52 -12.02 9.42
N LEU A 199 -1.00 -12.25 8.21
CA LEU A 199 -0.28 -13.01 7.20
C LEU A 199 0.71 -12.08 6.49
N LEU A 200 1.98 -12.45 6.49
CA LEU A 200 3.00 -11.71 5.77
C LEU A 200 2.96 -12.09 4.28
N HIS A 201 2.64 -11.12 3.43
CA HIS A 201 2.73 -11.26 1.98
C HIS A 201 4.12 -10.77 1.55
N ILE A 202 5.05 -11.71 1.41
CA ILE A 202 6.43 -11.40 1.02
C ILE A 202 6.44 -11.09 -0.47
N MET A 203 6.79 -9.86 -0.80
CA MET A 203 6.87 -9.36 -2.17
C MET A 203 8.32 -9.13 -2.57
N ASP A 204 8.59 -9.20 -3.87
CA ASP A 204 9.89 -8.82 -4.41
C ASP A 204 10.12 -7.29 -4.30
N GLU A 205 11.39 -6.90 -4.32
CA GLU A 205 11.80 -5.49 -4.17
C GLU A 205 11.30 -4.60 -5.31
N LEU A 206 11.13 -5.16 -6.50
CA LEU A 206 10.69 -4.40 -7.66
C LEU A 206 9.23 -3.95 -7.53
N HIS A 207 8.30 -4.90 -7.30
CA HIS A 207 6.87 -4.58 -7.18
C HIS A 207 6.50 -3.91 -5.86
N SER A 208 7.40 -3.95 -4.87
CA SER A 208 7.22 -3.29 -3.57
C SER A 208 7.91 -1.94 -3.44
N PHE A 209 8.53 -1.43 -4.52
CA PHE A 209 9.26 -0.17 -4.49
C PHE A 209 8.34 1.00 -4.15
N ASP A 210 8.67 1.73 -3.07
CA ASP A 210 7.92 2.88 -2.57
C ASP A 210 8.68 4.19 -2.83
N ILE A 211 7.99 5.22 -3.28
CA ILE A 211 8.57 6.54 -3.57
C ILE A 211 8.46 7.43 -2.33
N ASP A 212 9.54 7.62 -1.63
CA ASP A 212 9.65 8.52 -0.50
C ASP A 212 10.44 9.80 -0.78
N TRP A 213 11.51 9.69 -1.54
CA TRP A 213 12.45 10.77 -1.83
C TRP A 213 12.50 11.12 -3.34
N PRO A 214 13.09 12.27 -3.72
CA PRO A 214 13.22 12.64 -5.13
C PRO A 214 13.96 11.60 -6.00
N ASP A 215 14.98 10.97 -5.46
CA ASP A 215 15.75 9.94 -6.17
C ASP A 215 14.91 8.69 -6.39
N ASP A 216 14.05 8.31 -5.44
CA ASP A 216 13.13 7.18 -5.61
C ASP A 216 12.18 7.40 -6.78
N PHE A 217 11.74 8.65 -6.99
CA PHE A 217 10.87 8.99 -8.11
C PHE A 217 11.55 8.73 -9.46
N ILE A 218 12.82 9.13 -9.58
CA ILE A 218 13.62 8.90 -10.79
C ILE A 218 13.84 7.40 -11.01
N ILE A 219 14.20 6.67 -9.95
CA ILE A 219 14.43 5.23 -10.00
C ILE A 219 13.15 4.50 -10.41
N ALA A 220 12.02 4.84 -9.79
CA ALA A 220 10.72 4.26 -10.12
C ALA A 220 10.31 4.51 -11.59
N GLU A 221 10.58 5.70 -12.15
CA GLU A 221 10.32 5.99 -13.57
C GLU A 221 11.14 5.10 -14.51
N ILE A 222 12.42 4.89 -14.19
CA ILE A 222 13.30 4.01 -14.97
C ILE A 222 12.80 2.56 -14.90
N MET A 223 12.48 2.08 -13.70
CA MET A 223 11.92 0.74 -13.51
C MET A 223 10.61 0.56 -14.28
N TYR A 224 9.71 1.52 -14.17
CA TYR A 224 8.41 1.48 -14.84
C TYR A 224 8.54 1.44 -16.37
N LYS A 225 9.40 2.28 -16.93
CA LYS A 225 9.68 2.31 -18.38
C LYS A 225 10.28 1.00 -18.88
N ASN A 226 11.15 0.37 -18.09
CA ASN A 226 11.70 -0.94 -18.45
C ASN A 226 10.67 -2.06 -18.45
N LEU A 227 9.71 -2.03 -17.50
CA LEU A 227 8.66 -3.06 -17.39
C LEU A 227 7.53 -2.87 -18.40
N TYR A 228 7.13 -1.62 -18.66
CA TYR A 228 5.88 -1.31 -19.37
C TYR A 228 6.09 -0.41 -20.62
N GLY A 229 7.26 0.20 -20.78
CA GLY A 229 7.51 1.20 -21.81
C GLY A 229 7.58 0.69 -23.27
N ASN A 230 7.58 -0.62 -23.47
CA ASN A 230 7.59 -1.28 -24.81
C ASN A 230 6.23 -1.92 -25.17
N LYS A 231 5.15 -1.53 -24.48
CA LYS A 231 3.79 -2.01 -24.77
C LYS A 231 2.97 -0.98 -25.50
#